data_721f5d49ae5868a2eadc42c9fa2f2b83
#
_entry.id   721f5d49ae5868a2eadc42c9fa2f2b83
#
_cell.length_a   1.000
_cell.length_b   1.000
_cell.length_c   1.000
_cell.angle_alpha   90.00
_cell.angle_beta   90.00
_cell.angle_gamma   90.00
#
_symmetry.space_group_name_H-M   'P 1'
#
loop_
_entity.id
_entity.type
_entity.pdbx_description
1 polymer ?
#
loop_
_entity_poly.entity_id
_entity_poly.type
_entity_poly.pdbx_seq_one_letter_code
_entity_poly.pdbx_strand_id
1 'polypeptide(L)'
;MSIVRLFLLVSLAMGLFAQEAYKGPVPEKSDLPFIRHANKLVATDTGEAKDESAKGDTIYTVPGSNAAAKTPLTEPAFIVKVDKLNVQQMQLYKMDSKGGQRVLTLPQKPKKNGPRAIRLSLEPLTSGLYKLEVQEPLENGEYCLSPGGSNAVFCFAVY
;
A
#
# COMPACT_ATOMS: atom_id res chain seq x y z
N MET A 1 -47.23 -45.60 28.04
CA MET A 1 -47.00 -44.19 27.70
C MET A 1 -45.54 -44.04 27.29
N SER A 2 -45.27 -44.05 25.96
CA SER A 2 -43.90 -43.96 25.43
C SER A 2 -43.74 -42.60 24.77
N ILE A 3 -42.84 -41.79 25.36
CA ILE A 3 -42.51 -40.48 24.82
C ILE A 3 -41.38 -40.64 23.81
N VAL A 4 -41.75 -40.53 22.54
CA VAL A 4 -40.78 -40.49 21.41
C VAL A 4 -40.14 -39.11 21.40
N ARG A 5 -38.85 -39.04 21.79
CA ARG A 5 -38.03 -37.82 21.64
C ARG A 5 -37.57 -37.72 20.20
N LEU A 6 -38.16 -36.80 19.47
CA LEU A 6 -37.73 -36.41 18.13
C LEU A 6 -36.49 -35.51 18.25
N PHE A 7 -35.30 -36.06 17.96
CA PHE A 7 -34.07 -35.29 17.83
C PHE A 7 -34.08 -34.59 16.46
N LEU A 8 -34.28 -33.27 16.49
CA LEU A 8 -34.13 -32.41 15.31
C LEU A 8 -32.64 -32.16 15.06
N LEU A 9 -32.04 -32.86 14.12
CA LEU A 9 -30.68 -32.61 13.63
C LEU A 9 -30.72 -31.34 12.78
N VAL A 10 -30.33 -30.21 13.35
CA VAL A 10 -30.04 -28.97 12.61
C VAL A 10 -28.67 -29.12 11.98
N SER A 11 -28.65 -29.47 10.70
CA SER A 11 -27.45 -29.47 9.88
C SER A 11 -27.01 -28.01 9.63
N LEU A 12 -26.00 -27.57 10.35
CA LEU A 12 -25.36 -26.28 10.09
C LEU A 12 -24.55 -26.43 8.80
N ALA A 13 -25.13 -26.05 7.68
CA ALA A 13 -24.43 -25.92 6.41
C ALA A 13 -23.43 -24.73 6.54
N MET A 14 -22.21 -25.03 6.96
CA MET A 14 -21.09 -24.10 6.78
C MET A 14 -20.83 -23.97 5.28
N GLY A 15 -21.36 -22.88 4.69
CA GLY A 15 -21.01 -22.48 3.33
C GLY A 15 -19.53 -22.19 3.28
N LEU A 16 -18.74 -23.11 2.73
CA LEU A 16 -17.38 -22.84 2.27
C LEU A 16 -17.52 -21.83 1.12
N PHE A 17 -17.36 -20.56 1.43
CA PHE A 17 -17.04 -19.58 0.39
C PHE A 17 -15.66 -19.93 -0.14
N ALA A 18 -15.60 -20.70 -1.22
CA ALA A 18 -14.38 -20.89 -1.98
C ALA A 18 -13.96 -19.53 -2.52
N GLN A 19 -12.94 -18.94 -1.89
CA GLN A 19 -12.33 -17.73 -2.38
C GLN A 19 -11.75 -18.05 -3.76
N GLU A 20 -12.28 -17.42 -4.81
CA GLU A 20 -11.76 -17.65 -6.17
C GLU A 20 -10.26 -17.39 -6.20
N ALA A 21 -9.50 -18.34 -6.74
CA ALA A 21 -8.06 -18.19 -6.85
C ALA A 21 -7.72 -16.96 -7.70
N TYR A 22 -6.84 -16.10 -7.20
CA TYR A 22 -6.35 -14.94 -7.92
C TYR A 22 -5.74 -15.34 -9.27
N LYS A 23 -6.26 -14.79 -10.36
CA LYS A 23 -5.84 -15.06 -11.75
C LYS A 23 -5.07 -13.90 -12.40
N GLY A 24 -4.80 -12.85 -11.63
CA GLY A 24 -4.10 -11.67 -12.12
C GLY A 24 -2.58 -11.85 -12.21
N PRO A 25 -1.86 -10.81 -12.67
CA PRO A 25 -0.42 -10.85 -12.78
C PRO A 25 0.25 -10.92 -11.40
N VAL A 26 1.31 -11.73 -11.29
CA VAL A 26 2.09 -11.93 -10.07
C VAL A 26 3.44 -11.23 -10.21
N PRO A 27 3.89 -10.44 -9.22
CA PRO A 27 5.20 -9.81 -9.24
C PRO A 27 6.34 -10.83 -9.35
N GLU A 28 7.33 -10.53 -10.20
CA GLU A 28 8.54 -11.34 -10.33
C GLU A 28 9.44 -11.21 -9.10
N LYS A 29 9.46 -10.02 -8.47
CA LYS A 29 10.26 -9.72 -7.28
C LYS A 29 9.38 -9.66 -6.05
N SER A 30 9.87 -10.27 -4.95
CA SER A 30 9.27 -10.13 -3.63
C SER A 30 9.67 -8.80 -2.98
N ASP A 31 8.88 -8.35 -2.01
CA ASP A 31 9.11 -7.16 -1.19
C ASP A 31 9.23 -5.85 -1.99
N LEU A 32 8.60 -5.82 -3.16
CA LEU A 32 8.52 -4.67 -4.04
C LEU A 32 7.06 -4.48 -4.49
N PRO A 33 6.43 -3.34 -4.20
CA PRO A 33 5.11 -3.01 -4.74
C PRO A 33 5.16 -2.76 -6.25
N PHE A 34 4.25 -3.34 -6.98
CA PHE A 34 4.08 -3.12 -8.42
C PHE A 34 2.73 -2.46 -8.68
N ILE A 35 2.71 -1.34 -9.37
CA ILE A 35 1.48 -0.69 -9.83
C ILE A 35 0.80 -1.61 -10.84
N ARG A 36 -0.49 -1.89 -10.64
CA ARG A 36 -1.28 -2.70 -11.55
C ARG A 36 -1.95 -1.83 -12.61
N HIS A 37 -1.60 -2.04 -13.86
CA HIS A 37 -2.28 -1.48 -15.03
C HIS A 37 -2.96 -2.61 -15.81
N ALA A 38 -4.24 -2.85 -15.56
CA ALA A 38 -4.98 -3.98 -16.10
C ALA A 38 -4.26 -5.31 -15.84
N ASN A 39 -3.64 -5.91 -16.87
CA ASN A 39 -2.89 -7.17 -16.77
C ASN A 39 -1.36 -6.96 -16.74
N LYS A 40 -0.90 -5.72 -16.57
CA LYS A 40 0.53 -5.38 -16.49
C LYS A 40 0.90 -4.89 -15.11
N LEU A 41 2.12 -5.16 -14.72
CA LEU A 41 2.73 -4.68 -13.49
C LEU A 41 3.89 -3.76 -13.82
N VAL A 42 3.92 -2.58 -13.18
CA VAL A 42 5.00 -1.61 -13.26
C VAL A 42 5.64 -1.52 -11.88
N ALA A 43 6.93 -1.86 -11.78
CA ALA A 43 7.66 -1.77 -10.53
C ALA A 43 7.73 -0.31 -10.05
N THR A 44 7.51 -0.08 -8.78
CA THR A 44 7.78 1.21 -8.15
C THR A 44 9.28 1.44 -8.01
N ASP A 45 9.70 2.70 -7.93
CA ASP A 45 11.11 3.05 -7.73
C ASP A 45 11.51 2.78 -6.28
N THR A 46 12.51 1.93 -6.09
CA THR A 46 13.06 1.63 -4.77
C THR A 46 14.05 2.71 -4.36
N GLY A 47 13.98 3.15 -3.12
CA GLY A 47 14.91 4.11 -2.56
C GLY A 47 15.01 3.99 -1.04
N GLU A 48 15.83 4.84 -0.45
CA GLU A 48 15.92 5.03 0.99
C GLU A 48 15.67 6.49 1.33
N ALA A 49 14.77 6.71 2.28
CA ALA A 49 14.55 8.03 2.83
C ALA A 49 15.62 8.33 3.89
N LYS A 50 16.11 9.57 3.90
CA LYS A 50 16.86 10.11 5.04
C LYS A 50 15.91 10.92 5.88
N ASP A 51 15.96 10.75 7.18
CA ASP A 51 15.18 11.53 8.12
C ASP A 51 16.07 12.44 8.95
N GLU A 52 15.58 13.62 9.22
CA GLU A 52 16.18 14.59 10.12
C GLU A 52 15.10 15.32 10.93
N SER A 53 15.45 15.70 12.15
CA SER A 53 14.57 16.51 12.99
C SER A 53 14.97 17.98 12.89
N ALA A 54 14.02 18.85 12.55
CA ALA A 54 14.21 20.27 12.49
C ALA A 54 13.08 21.00 13.21
N LYS A 55 13.40 21.71 14.29
CA LYS A 55 12.44 22.49 15.09
C LYS A 55 11.22 21.71 15.59
N GLY A 56 11.40 20.39 15.83
CA GLY A 56 10.35 19.48 16.26
C GLY A 56 9.61 18.77 15.11
N ASP A 57 9.78 19.19 13.88
CA ASP A 57 9.25 18.50 12.71
C ASP A 57 10.22 17.39 12.26
N THR A 58 9.70 16.32 11.65
CA THR A 58 10.51 15.30 11.01
C THR A 58 10.47 15.50 9.50
N ILE A 59 11.64 15.65 8.90
CA ILE A 59 11.80 15.84 7.46
C ILE A 59 12.36 14.57 6.86
N TYR A 60 11.61 13.95 5.94
CA TYR A 60 12.06 12.82 5.14
C TYR A 60 12.47 13.28 3.75
N THR A 61 13.62 12.84 3.30
CA THR A 61 14.18 13.22 2.00
C THR A 61 14.53 11.99 1.20
N VAL A 62 14.05 11.95 -0.05
CA VAL A 62 14.35 10.89 -1.01
C VAL A 62 15.08 11.50 -2.20
N PRO A 63 16.25 10.98 -2.61
CA PRO A 63 17.00 11.51 -3.75
C PRO A 63 16.18 11.49 -5.06
N GLY A 64 16.41 12.48 -5.91
CA GLY A 64 15.72 12.63 -7.20
C GLY A 64 14.38 13.33 -7.07
N SER A 65 14.11 14.26 -7.97
CA SER A 65 12.88 15.08 -7.98
C SER A 65 11.65 14.34 -8.52
N ASN A 66 11.86 13.27 -9.31
CA ASN A 66 10.78 12.56 -9.96
C ASN A 66 11.00 11.04 -9.89
N ALA A 67 9.91 10.30 -9.75
CA ALA A 67 9.92 8.87 -9.91
C ALA A 67 9.89 8.49 -11.40
N ALA A 68 10.59 7.41 -11.78
CA ALA A 68 10.52 6.84 -13.12
C ALA A 68 9.21 6.04 -13.29
N ALA A 69 8.76 5.36 -12.24
CA ALA A 69 7.47 4.68 -12.23
C ALA A 69 6.33 5.69 -12.25
N LYS A 70 5.42 5.59 -13.22
CA LYS A 70 4.33 6.56 -13.43
C LYS A 70 3.00 5.86 -13.69
N THR A 71 1.92 6.50 -13.28
CA THR A 71 0.56 6.04 -13.54
C THR A 71 -0.38 7.20 -13.82
N PRO A 72 -1.33 7.07 -14.76
CA PRO A 72 -2.42 8.02 -14.95
C PRO A 72 -3.60 7.74 -14.00
N LEU A 73 -3.54 6.66 -13.20
CA LEU A 73 -4.62 6.29 -12.30
C LEU A 73 -4.58 7.15 -11.04
N THR A 74 -5.70 7.77 -10.72
CA THR A 74 -5.84 8.57 -9.49
C THR A 74 -6.03 7.72 -8.24
N GLU A 75 -6.50 6.49 -8.39
CA GLU A 75 -6.64 5.49 -7.32
C GLU A 75 -5.90 4.20 -7.73
N PRO A 76 -4.54 4.24 -7.74
CA PRO A 76 -3.77 3.09 -8.17
C PRO A 76 -3.89 1.94 -7.18
N ALA A 77 -3.85 0.72 -7.71
CA ALA A 77 -3.71 -0.49 -6.95
C ALA A 77 -2.31 -1.08 -7.15
N PHE A 78 -1.76 -1.64 -6.08
CA PHE A 78 -0.45 -2.28 -6.10
C PHE A 78 -0.59 -3.75 -5.79
N ILE A 79 0.17 -4.59 -6.48
CA ILE A 79 0.34 -6.00 -6.16
C ILE A 79 1.69 -6.18 -5.51
N VAL A 80 1.71 -6.84 -4.36
CA VAL A 80 2.92 -7.05 -3.55
C VAL A 80 3.04 -8.53 -3.21
N LYS A 81 4.13 -9.14 -3.67
CA LYS A 81 4.55 -10.46 -3.22
C LYS A 81 5.45 -10.29 -2.01
N VAL A 82 5.07 -10.86 -0.87
CA VAL A 82 5.74 -10.63 0.42
C VAL A 82 6.62 -11.81 0.79
N ASP A 83 7.85 -11.52 1.16
CA ASP A 83 8.80 -12.44 1.81
C ASP A 83 9.16 -11.92 3.21
N LYS A 84 9.62 -10.68 3.32
CA LYS A 84 10.05 -10.04 4.58
C LYS A 84 9.33 -8.71 4.88
N LEU A 85 8.73 -8.11 3.86
CA LEU A 85 8.09 -6.80 3.96
C LEU A 85 6.85 -6.85 4.87
N ASN A 86 6.76 -5.94 5.83
CA ASN A 86 5.54 -5.78 6.62
C ASN A 86 4.52 -4.93 5.85
N VAL A 87 3.75 -5.58 4.97
CA VAL A 87 2.75 -4.93 4.13
C VAL A 87 1.60 -4.31 4.94
N GLN A 88 1.34 -4.80 6.16
CA GLN A 88 0.26 -4.29 7.03
C GLN A 88 0.60 -2.91 7.61
N GLN A 89 1.87 -2.56 7.68
CA GLN A 89 2.33 -1.24 8.15
C GLN A 89 2.68 -0.29 6.99
N MET A 90 2.27 -0.63 5.77
CA MET A 90 2.51 0.22 4.62
C MET A 90 1.72 1.53 4.72
N GLN A 91 2.41 2.64 4.52
CA GLN A 91 1.84 3.99 4.51
C GLN A 91 2.17 4.67 3.18
N LEU A 92 1.26 5.49 2.68
CA LEU A 92 1.42 6.27 1.46
C LEU A 92 1.44 7.75 1.79
N TYR A 93 2.40 8.48 1.24
CA TYR A 93 2.53 9.92 1.40
C TYR A 93 2.74 10.62 0.07
N LYS A 94 2.16 11.84 -0.04
CA LYS A 94 2.51 12.79 -1.10
C LYS A 94 3.84 13.44 -0.75
N MET A 95 4.72 13.55 -1.74
CA MET A 95 6.03 14.15 -1.60
C MET A 95 6.09 15.47 -2.38
N ASP A 96 6.81 16.44 -1.84
CA ASP A 96 7.10 17.68 -2.55
C ASP A 96 8.43 17.59 -3.28
N SER A 97 8.46 17.93 -4.57
CA SER A 97 9.72 18.02 -5.33
C SER A 97 10.40 19.36 -5.03
N LYS A 98 11.54 19.32 -4.38
CA LYS A 98 12.29 20.52 -3.98
C LYS A 98 13.79 20.29 -4.01
N GLY A 99 14.54 21.17 -4.69
CA GLY A 99 16.01 21.11 -4.68
C GLY A 99 16.60 19.81 -5.24
N GLY A 100 15.97 19.21 -6.27
CA GLY A 100 16.42 17.95 -6.85
C GLY A 100 16.09 16.69 -6.01
N GLN A 101 15.24 16.84 -5.02
CA GLN A 101 14.84 15.77 -4.09
C GLN A 101 13.32 15.76 -3.91
N ARG A 102 12.78 14.65 -3.42
CA ARG A 102 11.41 14.53 -2.91
C ARG A 102 11.44 14.66 -1.41
N VAL A 103 10.63 15.55 -0.86
CA VAL A 103 10.64 15.90 0.56
C VAL A 103 9.26 15.74 1.16
N LEU A 104 9.19 15.17 2.36
CA LEU A 104 8.00 15.14 3.20
C LEU A 104 8.35 15.73 4.56
N THR A 105 7.63 16.76 4.98
CA THR A 105 7.77 17.33 6.32
C THR A 105 6.57 16.94 7.17
N LEU A 106 6.76 16.12 8.17
CA LEU A 106 5.73 15.76 9.14
C LEU A 106 5.86 16.65 10.37
N PRO A 107 4.89 17.55 10.62
CA PRO A 107 4.95 18.44 11.77
C PRO A 107 4.77 17.67 13.07
N GLN A 108 5.44 18.09 14.13
CA GLN A 108 5.29 17.52 15.48
C GLN A 108 3.83 17.51 15.96
N LYS A 109 3.08 18.54 15.61
CA LYS A 109 1.64 18.63 15.86
C LYS A 109 0.89 18.54 14.53
N PRO A 110 0.05 17.53 14.32
CA PRO A 110 -0.75 17.43 13.10
C PRO A 110 -1.57 18.70 12.85
N LYS A 111 -1.50 19.21 11.62
CA LYS A 111 -2.30 20.36 11.17
C LYS A 111 -3.50 19.85 10.38
N LYS A 112 -4.64 20.54 10.46
CA LYS A 112 -5.90 20.15 9.79
C LYS A 112 -5.73 19.87 8.28
N ASN A 113 -4.90 20.65 7.60
CA ASN A 113 -4.62 20.54 6.17
C ASN A 113 -3.13 20.22 5.91
N GLY A 114 -2.44 19.65 6.89
CA GLY A 114 -1.03 19.27 6.77
C GLY A 114 -0.84 17.92 6.10
N PRO A 115 0.43 17.56 5.85
CA PRO A 115 0.79 16.24 5.35
C PRO A 115 0.26 15.13 6.26
N ARG A 116 -0.34 14.13 5.66
CA ARG A 116 -0.88 12.96 6.34
C ARG A 116 -0.69 11.70 5.48
N ALA A 117 -0.75 10.56 6.13
CA ALA A 117 -0.85 9.30 5.39
C ALA A 117 -2.16 9.26 4.59
N ILE A 118 -2.04 8.84 3.34
CA ILE A 118 -3.15 8.62 2.41
C ILE A 118 -3.74 7.23 2.72
N ARG A 119 -5.06 7.12 2.69
CA ARG A 119 -5.74 5.89 3.05
C ARG A 119 -5.47 4.78 2.04
N LEU A 120 -5.07 3.63 2.56
CA LEU A 120 -4.87 2.39 1.82
C LEU A 120 -5.80 1.31 2.37
N SER A 121 -6.30 0.44 1.49
CA SER A 121 -6.84 -0.86 1.88
C SER A 121 -5.83 -1.95 1.55
N LEU A 122 -5.85 -3.01 2.34
CA LEU A 122 -5.03 -4.20 2.15
C LEU A 122 -5.94 -5.41 2.00
N GLU A 123 -5.81 -6.12 0.90
CA GLU A 123 -6.56 -7.34 0.60
C GLU A 123 -5.58 -8.49 0.33
N PRO A 124 -5.67 -9.61 1.07
CA PRO A 124 -4.94 -10.81 0.74
C PRO A 124 -5.55 -11.45 -0.52
N LEU A 125 -4.72 -11.72 -1.52
CA LEU A 125 -5.15 -12.36 -2.77
C LEU A 125 -4.93 -13.87 -2.74
N THR A 126 -3.78 -14.30 -2.24
CA THR A 126 -3.40 -15.68 -1.96
C THR A 126 -2.24 -15.65 -0.97
N SER A 127 -1.72 -16.81 -0.55
CA SER A 127 -0.61 -16.89 0.40
C SER A 127 0.60 -16.07 -0.06
N GLY A 128 0.99 -15.07 0.76
CA GLY A 128 2.12 -14.18 0.47
C GLY A 128 1.89 -13.17 -0.65
N LEU A 129 0.69 -13.06 -1.22
CA LEU A 129 0.36 -12.10 -2.26
C LEU A 129 -0.77 -11.17 -1.80
N TYR A 130 -0.56 -9.88 -1.88
CA TYR A 130 -1.48 -8.86 -1.40
C TYR A 130 -1.76 -7.80 -2.46
N LYS A 131 -2.97 -7.23 -2.39
CA LYS A 131 -3.33 -6.01 -3.09
C LYS A 131 -3.40 -4.86 -2.07
N LEU A 132 -2.66 -3.80 -2.34
CA LEU A 132 -2.82 -2.49 -1.71
C LEU A 132 -3.59 -1.60 -2.67
N GLU A 133 -4.61 -0.90 -2.21
CA GLU A 133 -5.42 -0.03 -3.05
C GLU A 133 -5.60 1.33 -2.40
N VAL A 134 -5.35 2.38 -3.15
CA VAL A 134 -5.56 3.75 -2.69
C VAL A 134 -7.06 4.01 -2.60
N GLN A 135 -7.52 4.55 -1.46
CA GLN A 135 -8.93 4.74 -1.12
C GLN A 135 -9.41 6.19 -1.24
N GLU A 136 -8.62 7.03 -1.87
CA GLU A 136 -8.95 8.42 -2.11
C GLU A 136 -8.24 8.91 -3.38
N PRO A 137 -8.86 9.78 -4.21
CA PRO A 137 -8.26 10.24 -5.44
C PRO A 137 -6.95 11.00 -5.19
N LEU A 138 -5.89 10.60 -5.88
CA LEU A 138 -4.61 11.28 -5.88
C LEU A 138 -4.60 12.38 -6.95
N GLU A 139 -4.08 13.53 -6.59
CA GLU A 139 -3.72 14.57 -7.55
C GLU A 139 -2.44 14.21 -8.30
N ASN A 140 -2.17 14.89 -9.41
CA ASN A 140 -0.85 14.79 -10.06
C ASN A 140 0.26 15.14 -9.08
N GLY A 141 1.32 14.36 -9.06
CA GLY A 141 2.43 14.56 -8.13
C GLY A 141 3.25 13.33 -7.83
N GLU A 142 4.19 13.49 -6.92
CA GLU A 142 5.11 12.46 -6.46
C GLU A 142 4.58 11.80 -5.17
N TYR A 143 4.69 10.48 -5.08
CA TYR A 143 4.20 9.69 -3.96
C TYR A 143 5.20 8.59 -3.60
N CYS A 144 5.28 8.27 -2.31
CA CYS A 144 6.08 7.14 -1.86
C CYS A 144 5.30 6.29 -0.86
N LEU A 145 5.32 4.98 -1.07
CA LEU A 145 4.95 3.97 -0.09
C LEU A 145 6.12 3.74 0.86
N SER A 146 5.86 3.63 2.14
CA SER A 146 6.86 3.36 3.17
C SER A 146 6.36 2.26 4.10
N PRO A 147 7.10 1.17 4.29
CA PRO A 147 6.82 0.22 5.35
C PRO A 147 7.18 0.81 6.70
N GLY A 148 6.34 0.61 7.70
CA GLY A 148 6.63 1.09 9.05
C GLY A 148 7.95 0.49 9.59
N GLY A 149 8.71 1.30 10.31
CA GLY A 149 9.96 0.87 10.97
C GLY A 149 11.15 0.65 10.02
N SER A 150 11.09 1.17 8.81
CA SER A 150 12.16 1.09 7.82
C SER A 150 12.28 2.40 7.05
N ASN A 151 13.50 2.74 6.61
CA ASN A 151 13.76 3.88 5.72
C ASN A 151 13.57 3.53 4.24
N ALA A 152 13.25 2.28 3.92
CA ALA A 152 12.93 1.87 2.56
C ALA A 152 11.69 2.60 2.06
N VAL A 153 11.70 3.05 0.81
CA VAL A 153 10.57 3.69 0.15
C VAL A 153 10.40 3.15 -1.26
N PHE A 154 9.14 3.15 -1.70
CA PHE A 154 8.73 2.70 -3.03
C PHE A 154 7.93 3.82 -3.68
N CYS A 155 8.55 4.52 -4.61
CA CYS A 155 8.02 5.77 -5.12
C CYS A 155 7.43 5.64 -6.52
N PHE A 156 6.45 6.50 -6.83
CA PHE A 156 5.80 6.63 -8.13
C PHE A 156 5.24 8.03 -8.32
N ALA A 157 4.91 8.36 -9.54
CA ALA A 157 4.24 9.62 -9.89
C ALA A 157 2.86 9.37 -10.49
N VAL A 158 1.92 10.27 -10.17
CA VAL A 158 0.61 10.38 -10.83
C VAL A 158 0.65 11.57 -11.80
N TYR A 159 0.13 11.41 -13.06
CA TYR A 159 0.16 12.45 -14.11
C TYR A 159 -1.15 12.56 -14.88
#